data_0f35dd9f5fdefc1901065b471019a469
#
_entry.id   0f35dd9f5fdefc1901065b471019a469
#
_cell.length_a   1.000
_cell.length_b   1.000
_cell.length_c   1.000
_cell.angle_alpha   90.00
_cell.angle_beta   90.00
_cell.angle_gamma   90.00
#
_symmetry.space_group_name_H-M   'P 1'
#
loop_
_entity.id
_entity.type
_entity.pdbx_description
1 polymer ?
#
loop_
_entity_poly.entity_id
_entity_poly.type
_entity_poly.pdbx_seq_one_letter_code
_entity_poly.pdbx_strand_id
1 'polypeptide(L)'
;GHFHRKGSKRMMSTTQTTSLATARTLMLGFADATGLSAAENPPRRYLWTDAFAVCNFLELFRRTGEERFRRLAADLIDQVHRILGRHRGDDHRTGWISGLGGREGALHPTCGGLRIGKPLAERRPEEPLDERLEWDRDGQYYHYLTKWMHALCQAGAVLGETAYIRWAVELARAAHAAFVYRPSAGSRPRMYWKMSIDLSRPLVTSMGQHDPLDGYLTYLEIEDASRAFGPGGALDEEIKEMKVVLDQSYFVTDDPLGIG
;
A
#
# COMPACT_ATOMS: atom_id res chain seq x y z
N GLY A 1 38.28 6.99 36.48
CA GLY A 1 36.88 6.79 36.82
C GLY A 1 36.18 6.18 35.63
N HIS A 2 35.91 4.85 35.69
CA HIS A 2 35.14 4.14 34.66
C HIS A 2 33.64 4.37 34.95
N PHE A 3 32.94 5.10 34.08
CA PHE A 3 31.50 5.17 34.11
C PHE A 3 30.90 3.99 33.31
N HIS A 4 30.41 2.97 34.03
CA HIS A 4 29.57 1.92 33.51
C HIS A 4 28.18 2.49 33.24
N ARG A 5 27.80 2.66 31.98
CA ARG A 5 26.41 2.96 31.55
C ARG A 5 25.59 1.66 31.64
N LYS A 6 24.91 1.45 32.77
CA LYS A 6 23.90 0.39 32.92
C LYS A 6 22.72 0.70 32.00
N GLY A 7 22.57 -0.08 30.93
CA GLY A 7 21.37 -0.08 30.10
C GLY A 7 20.18 -0.55 30.91
N SER A 8 19.24 0.35 31.17
CA SER A 8 17.97 0.04 31.80
C SER A 8 17.12 -0.79 30.83
N LYS A 9 17.08 -2.11 31.02
CA LYS A 9 16.04 -2.97 30.42
C LYS A 9 14.70 -2.58 31.07
N ARG A 10 13.90 -1.81 30.36
CA ARG A 10 12.52 -1.47 30.75
C ARG A 10 11.73 -2.79 30.84
N MET A 11 11.37 -3.24 32.03
CA MET A 11 10.53 -4.43 32.22
C MET A 11 9.15 -4.14 31.62
N MET A 12 8.74 -4.95 30.65
CA MET A 12 7.40 -4.90 30.07
C MET A 12 6.37 -5.36 31.12
N SER A 13 5.20 -4.70 31.16
CA SER A 13 4.09 -5.12 32.03
C SER A 13 3.54 -6.47 31.57
N THR A 14 2.93 -7.23 32.49
CA THR A 14 2.31 -8.54 32.17
C THR A 14 1.28 -8.42 31.04
N THR A 15 0.50 -7.34 31.01
CA THR A 15 -0.48 -7.05 29.96
C THR A 15 0.20 -6.85 28.58
N GLN A 16 1.33 -6.13 28.52
CA GLN A 16 2.09 -5.93 27.27
C GLN A 16 2.68 -7.23 26.75
N THR A 17 3.13 -8.11 27.66
CA THR A 17 3.68 -9.42 27.28
C THR A 17 2.59 -10.32 26.68
N THR A 18 1.38 -10.32 27.27
CA THR A 18 0.24 -11.09 26.74
C THR A 18 -0.21 -10.58 25.39
N SER A 19 -0.31 -9.25 25.19
CA SER A 19 -0.68 -8.65 23.91
C SER A 19 0.32 -8.96 22.80
N LEU A 20 1.61 -8.95 23.12
CA LEU A 20 2.66 -9.29 22.16
C LEU A 20 2.60 -10.77 21.75
N ALA A 21 2.35 -11.67 22.70
CA ALA A 21 2.20 -13.10 22.41
C ALA A 21 0.98 -13.36 21.51
N THR A 22 -0.14 -12.69 21.76
CA THR A 22 -1.34 -12.76 20.93
C THR A 22 -1.06 -12.27 19.50
N ALA A 23 -0.43 -11.09 19.36
CA ALA A 23 -0.07 -10.54 18.07
C ALA A 23 0.85 -11.49 17.27
N ARG A 24 1.83 -12.11 17.93
CA ARG A 24 2.70 -13.14 17.30
C ARG A 24 1.89 -14.31 16.76
N THR A 25 0.99 -14.85 17.56
CA THR A 25 0.17 -16.00 17.17
C THR A 25 -0.72 -15.66 15.97
N LEU A 26 -1.39 -14.51 16.01
CA LEU A 26 -2.26 -14.04 14.92
C LEU A 26 -1.47 -13.84 13.63
N MET A 27 -0.30 -13.21 13.69
CA MET A 27 0.49 -12.92 12.51
C MET A 27 1.14 -14.16 11.90
N LEU A 28 1.54 -15.14 12.70
CA LEU A 28 2.01 -16.43 12.20
C LEU A 28 0.86 -17.21 11.56
N GLY A 29 -0.32 -17.21 12.17
CA GLY A 29 -1.53 -17.80 11.58
C GLY A 29 -1.92 -17.13 10.26
N PHE A 30 -1.78 -15.82 10.14
CA PHE A 30 -1.96 -15.09 8.87
C PHE A 30 -0.97 -15.58 7.82
N ALA A 31 0.31 -15.68 8.16
CA ALA A 31 1.34 -16.13 7.22
C ALA A 31 1.05 -17.54 6.67
N ASP A 32 0.64 -18.46 7.53
CA ASP A 32 0.28 -19.83 7.13
C ASP A 32 -0.99 -19.86 6.28
N ALA A 33 -2.04 -19.19 6.73
CA ALA A 33 -3.35 -19.19 6.06
C ALA A 33 -3.32 -18.53 4.68
N THR A 34 -2.41 -17.60 4.44
CA THR A 34 -2.29 -16.87 3.17
C THR A 34 -1.18 -17.38 2.25
N GLY A 35 -0.54 -18.50 2.60
CA GLY A 35 0.53 -19.09 1.79
C GLY A 35 1.81 -18.29 1.77
N LEU A 36 2.05 -17.45 2.79
CA LEU A 36 3.32 -16.71 2.91
C LEU A 36 4.44 -17.59 3.44
N SER A 37 4.17 -18.41 4.45
CA SER A 37 5.15 -19.29 5.09
C SER A 37 5.02 -20.76 4.71
N ALA A 38 3.83 -21.21 4.27
CA ALA A 38 3.56 -22.59 3.91
C ALA A 38 3.69 -22.80 2.39
N ALA A 39 4.75 -23.49 1.97
CA ALA A 39 4.97 -23.81 0.55
C ALA A 39 3.85 -24.66 -0.09
N GLU A 40 3.05 -25.34 0.73
CA GLU A 40 1.93 -26.18 0.30
C GLU A 40 0.68 -25.39 -0.07
N ASN A 41 0.54 -24.16 0.43
CA ASN A 41 -0.60 -23.30 0.15
C ASN A 41 -0.26 -22.28 -0.95
N PRO A 42 -1.07 -22.18 -2.01
CA PRO A 42 -0.85 -21.13 -3.01
C PRO A 42 -0.99 -19.75 -2.37
N PRO A 43 -0.09 -18.80 -2.70
CA PRO A 43 -0.15 -17.45 -2.15
C PRO A 43 -1.47 -16.76 -2.48
N ARG A 44 -2.17 -16.28 -1.47
CA ARG A 44 -3.38 -15.45 -1.61
C ARG A 44 -3.07 -14.05 -1.14
N ARG A 45 -3.01 -13.11 -2.09
CA ARG A 45 -2.66 -11.72 -1.79
C ARG A 45 -3.89 -10.82 -1.92
N TYR A 46 -4.08 -9.99 -0.92
CA TYR A 46 -5.13 -8.97 -0.86
C TYR A 46 -4.52 -7.69 -0.28
N LEU A 47 -4.40 -6.67 -1.11
CA LEU A 47 -3.54 -5.52 -0.87
C LEU A 47 -3.80 -4.83 0.48
N TRP A 48 -5.08 -4.72 0.88
CA TRP A 48 -5.46 -4.09 2.15
C TRP A 48 -4.90 -4.81 3.37
N THR A 49 -5.17 -6.10 3.51
CA THR A 49 -4.70 -6.88 4.65
C THR A 49 -3.19 -7.07 4.62
N ASP A 50 -2.61 -7.21 3.43
CA ASP A 50 -1.17 -7.38 3.27
C ASP A 50 -0.40 -6.12 3.70
N ALA A 51 -0.93 -4.91 3.45
CA ALA A 51 -0.32 -3.67 3.91
C ALA A 51 -0.21 -3.60 5.44
N PHE A 52 -1.29 -3.93 6.14
CA PHE A 52 -1.28 -4.00 7.61
C PHE A 52 -0.37 -5.12 8.12
N ALA A 53 -0.35 -6.27 7.43
CA ALA A 53 0.51 -7.39 7.81
C ALA A 53 1.99 -7.03 7.73
N VAL A 54 2.43 -6.32 6.70
CA VAL A 54 3.82 -5.80 6.61
C VAL A 54 4.15 -4.96 7.84
N CYS A 55 3.32 -3.96 8.17
CA CYS A 55 3.52 -3.10 9.33
C CYS A 55 3.59 -3.91 10.65
N ASN A 56 2.70 -4.90 10.81
CA ASN A 56 2.67 -5.76 11.99
C ASN A 56 3.94 -6.63 12.11
N PHE A 57 4.41 -7.23 11.01
CA PHE A 57 5.66 -8.00 11.02
C PHE A 57 6.86 -7.11 11.36
N LEU A 58 6.94 -5.90 10.79
CA LEU A 58 8.01 -4.96 11.11
C LEU A 58 7.98 -4.54 12.58
N GLU A 59 6.81 -4.29 13.15
CA GLU A 59 6.68 -3.95 14.58
C GLU A 59 7.01 -5.14 15.49
N LEU A 60 6.61 -6.35 15.12
CA LEU A 60 7.02 -7.57 15.84
C LEU A 60 8.55 -7.74 15.81
N PHE A 61 9.18 -7.50 14.67
CA PHE A 61 10.64 -7.51 14.57
C PHE A 61 11.29 -6.47 15.49
N ARG A 62 10.81 -5.22 15.45
CA ARG A 62 11.33 -4.14 16.32
C ARG A 62 11.23 -4.46 17.80
N ARG A 63 10.13 -5.10 18.22
CA ARG A 63 9.87 -5.43 19.64
C ARG A 63 10.58 -6.67 20.11
N THR A 64 10.76 -7.66 19.24
CA THR A 64 11.28 -8.98 19.66
C THR A 64 12.73 -9.21 19.23
N GLY A 65 13.21 -8.54 18.18
CA GLY A 65 14.48 -8.83 17.53
C GLY A 65 14.50 -10.13 16.74
N GLU A 66 13.34 -10.78 16.56
CA GLU A 66 13.27 -12.07 15.86
C GLU A 66 13.36 -11.89 14.35
N GLU A 67 14.45 -12.31 13.74
CA GLU A 67 14.74 -12.21 12.30
C GLU A 67 13.66 -12.84 11.40
N ARG A 68 12.90 -13.80 11.91
CA ARG A 68 11.80 -14.38 11.13
C ARG A 68 10.74 -13.36 10.73
N PHE A 69 10.42 -12.38 11.59
CA PHE A 69 9.45 -11.34 11.29
C PHE A 69 9.98 -10.34 10.26
N ARG A 70 11.28 -10.06 10.32
CA ARG A 70 11.95 -9.28 9.29
C ARG A 70 11.83 -9.95 7.91
N ARG A 71 12.11 -11.25 7.85
CA ARG A 71 11.98 -12.04 6.61
C ARG A 71 10.53 -12.09 6.12
N LEU A 72 9.56 -12.36 7.01
CA LEU A 72 8.16 -12.41 6.63
C LEU A 72 7.67 -11.08 6.05
N ALA A 73 8.10 -9.94 6.58
CA ALA A 73 7.78 -8.63 6.01
C ALA A 73 8.36 -8.47 4.60
N ALA A 74 9.64 -8.79 4.39
CA ALA A 74 10.29 -8.69 3.09
C ALA A 74 9.68 -9.66 2.06
N ASP A 75 9.43 -10.91 2.45
CA ASP A 75 8.82 -11.93 1.60
C ASP A 75 7.39 -11.56 1.20
N LEU A 76 6.62 -10.96 2.12
CA LEU A 76 5.26 -10.49 1.83
C LEU A 76 5.27 -9.35 0.81
N ILE A 77 6.17 -8.38 0.95
CA ILE A 77 6.31 -7.29 -0.01
C ILE A 77 6.67 -7.85 -1.40
N ASP A 78 7.63 -8.76 -1.45
CA ASP A 78 8.03 -9.38 -2.71
C ASP A 78 6.89 -10.18 -3.36
N GLN A 79 6.12 -10.96 -2.60
CA GLN A 79 4.96 -11.67 -3.11
C GLN A 79 3.85 -10.73 -3.60
N VAL A 80 3.54 -9.67 -2.85
CA VAL A 80 2.54 -8.66 -3.28
C VAL A 80 2.96 -8.04 -4.60
N HIS A 81 4.20 -7.62 -4.75
CA HIS A 81 4.69 -7.02 -5.98
C HIS A 81 4.62 -8.00 -7.16
N ARG A 82 5.06 -9.25 -6.98
CA ARG A 82 5.04 -10.27 -8.04
C ARG A 82 3.63 -10.73 -8.44
N ILE A 83 2.66 -10.65 -7.53
CA ILE A 83 1.30 -11.12 -7.77
C ILE A 83 0.38 -9.95 -8.14
N LEU A 84 0.35 -8.89 -7.33
CA LEU A 84 -0.57 -7.78 -7.52
C LEU A 84 -0.04 -6.69 -8.44
N GLY A 85 1.27 -6.61 -8.68
CA GLY A 85 1.90 -5.76 -9.70
C GLY A 85 1.81 -6.32 -11.13
N ARG A 86 1.17 -7.48 -11.29
CA ARG A 86 1.02 -8.14 -12.58
C ARG A 86 -0.45 -8.35 -12.94
N HIS A 87 -0.71 -8.49 -14.24
CA HIS A 87 -2.02 -8.88 -14.73
C HIS A 87 -2.46 -10.22 -14.14
N ARG A 88 -3.77 -10.42 -14.08
CA ARG A 88 -4.37 -11.66 -13.57
C ARG A 88 -4.06 -12.85 -14.49
N GLY A 89 -4.02 -14.04 -13.92
CA GLY A 89 -3.83 -15.26 -14.73
C GLY A 89 -4.99 -15.60 -15.65
N ASP A 90 -6.18 -15.05 -15.39
CA ASP A 90 -7.39 -15.17 -16.23
C ASP A 90 -7.60 -13.97 -17.18
N ASP A 91 -6.63 -13.04 -17.27
CA ASP A 91 -6.63 -11.92 -18.21
C ASP A 91 -5.91 -12.33 -19.51
N HIS A 92 -6.33 -11.73 -20.65
CA HIS A 92 -5.61 -11.87 -21.91
C HIS A 92 -4.27 -11.10 -21.93
N ARG A 93 -4.14 -10.06 -21.09
CA ARG A 93 -2.89 -9.35 -20.85
C ARG A 93 -2.00 -10.16 -19.90
N THR A 94 -0.69 -10.07 -20.08
CA THR A 94 0.29 -10.81 -19.28
C THR A 94 1.44 -9.91 -18.83
N GLY A 95 2.19 -10.35 -17.85
CA GLY A 95 3.36 -9.59 -17.36
C GLY A 95 3.01 -8.51 -16.35
N TRP A 96 3.90 -7.55 -16.21
CA TRP A 96 3.75 -6.42 -15.29
C TRP A 96 2.67 -5.45 -15.77
N ILE A 97 1.84 -4.94 -14.86
CA ILE A 97 0.79 -3.95 -15.18
C ILE A 97 1.41 -2.70 -15.79
N SER A 98 2.61 -2.33 -15.38
CA SER A 98 3.37 -1.21 -15.96
C SER A 98 3.74 -1.38 -17.43
N GLY A 99 3.61 -2.57 -17.99
CA GLY A 99 4.09 -2.88 -19.35
C GLY A 99 5.60 -3.07 -19.46
N LEU A 100 6.35 -2.91 -18.37
CA LEU A 100 7.79 -3.13 -18.36
C LEU A 100 8.14 -4.61 -18.57
N GLY A 101 9.28 -4.87 -19.18
CA GLY A 101 9.81 -6.23 -19.35
C GLY A 101 10.15 -6.90 -18.04
N GLY A 102 10.38 -8.22 -18.04
CA GLY A 102 10.52 -9.02 -16.83
C GLY A 102 11.49 -8.47 -15.78
N ARG A 103 12.71 -8.09 -16.20
CA ARG A 103 13.74 -7.56 -15.30
C ARG A 103 13.41 -6.13 -14.82
N GLU A 104 13.06 -5.25 -15.73
CA GLU A 104 12.73 -3.86 -15.40
C GLU A 104 11.47 -3.79 -14.54
N GLY A 105 10.44 -4.58 -14.86
CA GLY A 105 9.26 -4.66 -14.03
C GLY A 105 9.54 -5.17 -12.61
N ALA A 106 10.50 -6.08 -12.43
CA ALA A 106 10.92 -6.53 -11.11
C ALA A 106 11.70 -5.46 -10.33
N LEU A 107 12.43 -4.57 -11.02
CA LEU A 107 13.11 -3.43 -10.39
C LEU A 107 12.15 -2.28 -10.05
N HIS A 108 11.05 -2.16 -10.79
CA HIS A 108 10.04 -1.10 -10.69
C HIS A 108 8.62 -1.67 -10.56
N PRO A 109 8.36 -2.54 -9.56
CA PRO A 109 7.14 -3.35 -9.50
C PRO A 109 5.86 -2.54 -9.25
N THR A 110 5.99 -1.30 -8.82
CA THR A 110 4.88 -0.41 -8.44
C THR A 110 4.56 0.65 -9.48
N CYS A 111 5.34 0.77 -10.56
CA CYS A 111 5.13 1.79 -11.60
C CYS A 111 3.78 1.69 -12.34
N GLY A 112 3.13 0.53 -12.36
CA GLY A 112 1.79 0.33 -12.90
C GLY A 112 0.69 0.34 -11.85
N GLY A 113 1.00 0.72 -10.62
CA GLY A 113 0.10 0.51 -9.49
C GLY A 113 0.08 -0.94 -9.02
N LEU A 114 -0.89 -1.27 -8.18
CA LEU A 114 -1.12 -2.62 -7.64
C LEU A 114 -2.61 -2.92 -7.62
N ARG A 115 -3.01 -4.05 -8.19
CA ARG A 115 -4.41 -4.47 -8.13
C ARG A 115 -4.80 -4.90 -6.71
N ILE A 116 -6.10 -4.86 -6.44
CA ILE A 116 -6.67 -5.15 -5.12
C ILE A 116 -6.43 -6.62 -4.71
N GLY A 117 -6.56 -7.55 -5.65
CA GLY A 117 -6.55 -8.99 -5.39
C GLY A 117 -7.95 -9.58 -5.16
N LYS A 118 -8.98 -8.99 -5.75
CA LYS A 118 -10.35 -9.48 -5.69
C LYS A 118 -10.55 -10.74 -6.54
N PRO A 119 -11.57 -11.59 -6.21
CA PRO A 119 -11.76 -12.85 -6.91
C PRO A 119 -12.20 -12.70 -8.36
N LEU A 120 -13.04 -11.71 -8.68
CA LEU A 120 -13.57 -11.51 -10.02
C LEU A 120 -12.67 -10.57 -10.85
N ALA A 121 -12.64 -10.79 -12.16
CA ALA A 121 -11.99 -9.88 -13.09
C ALA A 121 -12.64 -8.49 -13.06
N GLU A 122 -11.90 -7.47 -13.47
CA GLU A 122 -12.43 -6.09 -13.59
C GLU A 122 -13.61 -6.03 -14.57
N ARG A 123 -14.51 -5.06 -14.35
CA ARG A 123 -15.65 -4.81 -15.23
C ARG A 123 -15.17 -4.37 -16.62
N ARG A 124 -15.70 -4.99 -17.67
CA ARG A 124 -15.42 -4.62 -19.06
C ARG A 124 -16.06 -3.27 -19.40
N PRO A 125 -15.53 -2.54 -20.41
CA PRO A 125 -16.07 -1.24 -20.81
C PRO A 125 -17.56 -1.27 -21.20
N GLU A 126 -18.00 -2.35 -21.83
CA GLU A 126 -19.37 -2.54 -22.30
C GLU A 126 -20.35 -3.03 -21.21
N GLU A 127 -19.85 -3.48 -20.08
CA GLU A 127 -20.70 -3.98 -18.98
C GLU A 127 -21.26 -2.80 -18.16
N PRO A 128 -22.57 -2.80 -17.81
CA PRO A 128 -23.15 -1.79 -16.94
C PRO A 128 -22.59 -1.91 -15.53
N LEU A 129 -22.61 -0.80 -14.81
CA LEU A 129 -22.22 -0.78 -13.39
C LEU A 129 -23.28 -1.50 -12.56
N ASP A 130 -22.88 -2.56 -11.89
CA ASP A 130 -23.60 -3.20 -10.78
C ASP A 130 -22.76 -3.00 -9.52
N GLU A 131 -23.23 -2.18 -8.58
CA GLU A 131 -22.47 -1.79 -7.40
C GLU A 131 -22.08 -2.96 -6.49
N ARG A 132 -22.96 -3.98 -6.38
CA ARG A 132 -22.70 -5.17 -5.57
C ARG A 132 -21.61 -6.01 -6.20
N LEU A 133 -21.72 -6.24 -7.51
CA LEU A 133 -20.76 -7.03 -8.28
C LEU A 133 -19.42 -6.30 -8.37
N GLU A 134 -19.43 -4.95 -8.52
CA GLU A 134 -18.23 -4.13 -8.57
C GLU A 134 -17.38 -4.25 -7.30
N TRP A 135 -18.02 -4.49 -6.15
CA TRP A 135 -17.30 -4.75 -4.90
C TRP A 135 -16.43 -6.00 -4.95
N ASP A 136 -16.87 -7.06 -5.63
CA ASP A 136 -16.14 -8.33 -5.76
C ASP A 136 -15.18 -8.37 -6.96
N ARG A 137 -15.20 -7.34 -7.80
CA ARG A 137 -14.32 -7.21 -8.97
C ARG A 137 -12.99 -6.58 -8.63
N ASP A 138 -11.93 -7.09 -9.27
CA ASP A 138 -10.58 -6.54 -9.17
C ASP A 138 -10.47 -5.16 -9.84
N GLY A 139 -9.36 -4.53 -9.68
CA GLY A 139 -9.07 -3.18 -10.10
C GLY A 139 -8.04 -2.58 -9.15
N GLN A 140 -7.98 -1.26 -9.06
CA GLN A 140 -7.14 -0.56 -8.10
C GLN A 140 -7.97 0.44 -7.30
N TYR A 141 -7.91 0.38 -5.95
CA TYR A 141 -8.48 1.38 -5.05
C TYR A 141 -7.41 2.34 -4.57
N TYR A 142 -7.67 3.64 -4.63
CA TYR A 142 -6.71 4.66 -4.18
C TYR A 142 -6.29 4.46 -2.73
N HIS A 143 -7.25 4.29 -1.81
CA HIS A 143 -6.98 4.12 -0.38
C HIS A 143 -6.28 2.79 -0.02
N TYR A 144 -6.29 1.78 -0.90
CA TYR A 144 -5.45 0.59 -0.73
C TYR A 144 -4.00 0.89 -1.13
N LEU A 145 -3.81 1.68 -2.18
CA LEU A 145 -2.47 2.09 -2.62
C LEU A 145 -1.78 2.96 -1.58
N THR A 146 -2.50 3.88 -0.93
CA THR A 146 -1.93 4.71 0.15
C THR A 146 -1.48 3.88 1.35
N LYS A 147 -2.22 2.84 1.74
CA LYS A 147 -1.80 1.92 2.81
C LYS A 147 -0.55 1.13 2.42
N TRP A 148 -0.45 0.73 1.16
CA TRP A 148 0.76 0.08 0.67
C TRP A 148 1.97 1.02 0.62
N MET A 149 1.79 2.26 0.20
CA MET A 149 2.83 3.31 0.27
C MET A 149 3.35 3.48 1.69
N HIS A 150 2.44 3.58 2.67
CA HIS A 150 2.81 3.62 4.08
C HIS A 150 3.61 2.39 4.52
N ALA A 151 3.16 1.19 4.16
CA ALA A 151 3.88 -0.05 4.47
C ALA A 151 5.30 -0.07 3.88
N LEU A 152 5.48 0.42 2.66
CA LEU A 152 6.79 0.57 2.04
C LEU A 152 7.68 1.59 2.76
N CYS A 153 7.13 2.72 3.21
CA CYS A 153 7.87 3.70 4.03
C CYS A 153 8.35 3.07 5.35
N GLN A 154 7.48 2.32 6.04
CA GLN A 154 7.85 1.60 7.25
C GLN A 154 8.92 0.53 6.98
N ALA A 155 8.83 -0.19 5.86
CA ALA A 155 9.83 -1.17 5.46
C ALA A 155 11.18 -0.50 5.19
N GLY A 156 11.22 0.60 4.47
CA GLY A 156 12.44 1.38 4.24
C GLY A 156 13.11 1.83 5.54
N ALA A 157 12.32 2.36 6.47
CA ALA A 157 12.81 2.82 7.76
C ALA A 157 13.35 1.69 8.66
N VAL A 158 12.68 0.53 8.68
CA VAL A 158 13.03 -0.58 9.58
C VAL A 158 14.11 -1.49 8.97
N LEU A 159 14.03 -1.75 7.68
CA LEU A 159 14.94 -2.67 6.98
C LEU A 159 16.20 -1.95 6.44
N GLY A 160 16.16 -0.62 6.34
CA GLY A 160 17.29 0.19 5.88
C GLY A 160 17.55 0.12 4.37
N GLU A 161 16.55 -0.28 3.57
CA GLU A 161 16.68 -0.44 2.13
C GLU A 161 15.96 0.67 1.36
N THR A 162 16.71 1.42 0.56
CA THR A 162 16.19 2.56 -0.23
C THR A 162 15.20 2.15 -1.32
N ALA A 163 15.24 0.90 -1.76
CA ALA A 163 14.34 0.38 -2.79
C ALA A 163 12.86 0.52 -2.39
N TYR A 164 12.53 0.30 -1.11
CA TYR A 164 11.15 0.43 -0.63
C TYR A 164 10.64 1.87 -0.76
N ILE A 165 11.48 2.87 -0.44
CA ILE A 165 11.11 4.28 -0.58
C ILE A 165 10.95 4.65 -2.06
N ARG A 166 11.84 4.19 -2.93
CA ARG A 166 11.70 4.40 -4.37
C ARG A 166 10.38 3.81 -4.89
N TRP A 167 10.02 2.61 -4.49
CA TRP A 167 8.76 1.98 -4.87
C TRP A 167 7.54 2.72 -4.34
N ALA A 168 7.62 3.32 -3.15
CA ALA A 168 6.56 4.18 -2.63
C ALA A 168 6.39 5.45 -3.48
N VAL A 169 7.48 6.09 -3.89
CA VAL A 169 7.46 7.26 -4.79
C VAL A 169 6.87 6.89 -6.16
N GLU A 170 7.31 5.78 -6.75
CA GLU A 170 6.81 5.29 -8.04
C GLU A 170 5.30 5.01 -7.97
N LEU A 171 4.85 4.36 -6.90
CA LEU A 171 3.43 4.08 -6.66
C LEU A 171 2.62 5.36 -6.50
N ALA A 172 3.12 6.32 -5.73
CA ALA A 172 2.44 7.60 -5.53
C ALA A 172 2.27 8.36 -6.84
N ARG A 173 3.30 8.41 -7.69
CA ARG A 173 3.23 9.03 -9.02
C ARG A 173 2.25 8.33 -9.95
N ALA A 174 2.29 6.99 -10.01
CA ALA A 174 1.37 6.21 -10.83
C ALA A 174 -0.08 6.40 -10.37
N ALA A 175 -0.33 6.33 -9.06
CA ALA A 175 -1.65 6.55 -8.49
C ALA A 175 -2.14 7.99 -8.70
N HIS A 176 -1.31 8.99 -8.46
CA HIS A 176 -1.69 10.39 -8.65
C HIS A 176 -2.07 10.66 -10.10
N ALA A 177 -1.23 10.27 -11.04
CA ALA A 177 -1.47 10.47 -12.47
C ALA A 177 -2.76 9.82 -12.99
N ALA A 178 -3.18 8.70 -12.39
CA ALA A 178 -4.38 7.96 -12.81
C ALA A 178 -5.65 8.39 -12.08
N PHE A 179 -5.56 8.62 -10.78
CA PHE A 179 -6.74 8.89 -9.93
C PHE A 179 -7.12 10.36 -9.88
N VAL A 180 -6.16 11.29 -9.98
CA VAL A 180 -6.43 12.73 -9.97
C VAL A 180 -6.68 13.22 -11.39
N TYR A 181 -7.79 13.89 -11.60
CA TYR A 181 -8.18 14.38 -12.93
C TYR A 181 -8.82 15.76 -12.85
N ARG A 182 -8.84 16.47 -13.98
CA ARG A 182 -9.56 17.73 -14.17
C ARG A 182 -10.68 17.53 -15.18
N PRO A 183 -11.96 17.77 -14.80
CA PRO A 183 -13.09 17.60 -15.71
C PRO A 183 -13.01 18.48 -16.97
N SER A 184 -12.39 19.64 -16.89
CA SER A 184 -12.14 20.56 -18.01
C SER A 184 -10.90 21.42 -17.75
N ALA A 185 -10.37 22.06 -18.78
CA ALA A 185 -9.27 23.00 -18.64
C ALA A 185 -9.63 24.11 -17.66
N GLY A 186 -8.76 24.35 -16.67
CA GLY A 186 -8.97 25.36 -15.60
C GLY A 186 -9.90 24.94 -14.47
N SER A 187 -10.55 23.76 -14.55
CA SER A 187 -11.34 23.24 -13.44
C SER A 187 -10.47 22.77 -12.29
N ARG A 188 -11.06 22.68 -11.10
CA ARG A 188 -10.38 22.13 -9.94
C ARG A 188 -10.20 20.63 -10.07
N PRO A 189 -9.07 20.06 -9.58
CA PRO A 189 -8.82 18.63 -9.63
C PRO A 189 -9.84 17.86 -8.77
N ARG A 190 -10.16 16.66 -9.23
CA ARG A 190 -11.01 15.67 -8.54
C ARG A 190 -10.31 14.33 -8.53
N MET A 191 -10.87 13.37 -7.82
CA MET A 191 -10.33 12.01 -7.76
C MET A 191 -11.37 10.98 -8.13
N TYR A 192 -10.91 9.91 -8.78
CA TYR A 192 -11.66 8.66 -8.90
C TYR A 192 -11.44 7.78 -7.66
N TRP A 193 -12.43 6.96 -7.33
CA TRP A 193 -12.31 6.00 -6.23
C TRP A 193 -11.66 4.69 -6.66
N LYS A 194 -12.04 4.17 -7.84
CA LYS A 194 -11.58 2.88 -8.38
C LYS A 194 -11.21 3.02 -9.85
N MET A 195 -10.02 2.52 -10.19
CA MET A 195 -9.50 2.44 -11.55
C MET A 195 -9.40 1.00 -12.02
N SER A 196 -9.34 0.81 -13.34
CA SER A 196 -9.00 -0.47 -13.96
C SER A 196 -7.63 -0.97 -13.51
N ILE A 197 -7.36 -2.27 -13.71
CA ILE A 197 -6.09 -2.90 -13.33
C ILE A 197 -4.89 -2.15 -13.95
N ASP A 198 -5.00 -1.75 -15.21
CA ASP A 198 -3.95 -1.02 -15.93
C ASP A 198 -3.99 0.51 -15.77
N LEU A 199 -4.85 1.01 -14.88
CA LEU A 199 -5.05 2.44 -14.61
C LEU A 199 -5.56 3.25 -15.81
N SER A 200 -6.02 2.62 -16.90
CA SER A 200 -6.40 3.30 -18.15
C SER A 200 -7.79 3.94 -18.10
N ARG A 201 -8.68 3.47 -17.21
CA ARG A 201 -10.06 3.97 -17.13
C ARG A 201 -10.63 3.90 -15.72
N PRO A 202 -11.52 4.84 -15.33
CA PRO A 202 -12.22 4.75 -14.06
C PRO A 202 -13.28 3.65 -14.10
N LEU A 203 -13.36 2.87 -13.02
CA LEU A 203 -14.41 1.88 -12.78
C LEU A 203 -15.51 2.46 -11.91
N VAL A 204 -15.17 3.30 -10.94
CA VAL A 204 -16.08 4.07 -10.10
C VAL A 204 -15.60 5.52 -10.10
N THR A 205 -16.45 6.41 -10.61
CA THR A 205 -16.11 7.83 -10.82
C THR A 205 -16.33 8.72 -9.60
N SER A 206 -17.04 8.24 -8.57
CA SER A 206 -17.20 8.97 -7.32
C SER A 206 -15.87 9.04 -6.57
N MET A 207 -15.67 10.09 -5.79
CA MET A 207 -14.51 10.26 -4.93
C MET A 207 -14.79 9.68 -3.55
N GLY A 208 -13.84 8.93 -2.98
CA GLY A 208 -13.87 8.56 -1.57
C GLY A 208 -13.73 9.81 -0.69
N GLN A 209 -14.53 9.92 0.37
CA GLN A 209 -14.62 11.14 1.18
C GLN A 209 -13.29 11.51 1.83
N HIS A 210 -12.50 10.53 2.25
CA HIS A 210 -11.23 10.71 2.97
C HIS A 210 -9.99 10.52 2.09
N ASP A 211 -10.15 10.06 0.85
CA ASP A 211 -9.02 9.78 -0.04
C ASP A 211 -8.07 10.98 -0.25
N PRO A 212 -8.57 12.24 -0.38
CA PRO A 212 -7.67 13.38 -0.52
C PRO A 212 -6.79 13.63 0.72
N LEU A 213 -7.34 13.47 1.92
CA LEU A 213 -6.57 13.63 3.16
C LEU A 213 -5.56 12.49 3.32
N ASP A 214 -5.99 11.25 3.10
CA ASP A 214 -5.14 10.08 3.16
C ASP A 214 -3.98 10.18 2.15
N GLY A 215 -4.27 10.59 0.92
CA GLY A 215 -3.26 10.83 -0.10
C GLY A 215 -2.28 11.93 0.25
N TYR A 216 -2.78 13.07 0.72
CA TYR A 216 -1.94 14.20 1.11
C TYR A 216 -0.97 13.84 2.23
N LEU A 217 -1.46 13.20 3.30
CA LEU A 217 -0.63 12.79 4.44
C LEU A 217 0.38 11.71 4.03
N THR A 218 -0.05 10.75 3.21
CA THR A 218 0.84 9.69 2.71
C THR A 218 1.95 10.24 1.83
N TYR A 219 1.66 11.21 0.96
CA TYR A 219 2.69 11.85 0.13
C TYR A 219 3.70 12.66 0.96
N LEU A 220 3.24 13.33 2.02
CA LEU A 220 4.14 13.98 2.96
C LEU A 220 5.04 12.99 3.69
N GLU A 221 4.52 11.83 4.09
CA GLU A 221 5.31 10.74 4.70
C GLU A 221 6.38 10.22 3.74
N ILE A 222 6.01 9.96 2.46
CA ILE A 222 6.97 9.51 1.45
C ILE A 222 8.06 10.56 1.22
N GLU A 223 7.67 11.83 1.14
CA GLU A 223 8.63 12.93 0.93
C GLU A 223 9.60 13.05 2.10
N ASP A 224 9.12 12.93 3.34
CA ASP A 224 9.97 12.92 4.53
C ASP A 224 10.92 11.71 4.55
N ALA A 225 10.40 10.53 4.24
CA ALA A 225 11.23 9.32 4.12
C ALA A 225 12.28 9.43 3.01
N SER A 226 11.93 10.06 1.88
CA SER A 226 12.85 10.28 0.75
C SER A 226 14.04 11.16 1.12
N ARG A 227 13.86 12.14 1.98
CA ARG A 227 14.93 13.06 2.43
C ARG A 227 16.04 12.35 3.19
N ALA A 228 15.73 11.24 3.83
CA ALA A 228 16.73 10.42 4.51
C ALA A 228 17.72 9.76 3.54
N PHE A 229 17.35 9.64 2.25
CA PHE A 229 18.12 8.92 1.22
C PHE A 229 18.49 9.78 0.00
N GLY A 230 18.07 11.06 -0.03
CA GLY A 230 18.32 11.93 -1.17
C GLY A 230 17.89 13.37 -0.92
N PRO A 231 17.92 14.24 -1.96
CA PRO A 231 17.68 15.67 -1.81
C PRO A 231 16.22 16.06 -1.50
N GLY A 232 15.27 15.13 -1.50
CA GLY A 232 13.84 15.41 -1.39
C GLY A 232 13.23 15.96 -2.69
N GLY A 233 11.97 16.40 -2.63
CA GLY A 233 11.27 16.99 -3.77
C GLY A 233 10.71 15.99 -4.77
N ALA A 234 10.67 14.71 -4.42
CA ALA A 234 10.20 13.66 -5.31
C ALA A 234 8.71 13.77 -5.67
N LEU A 235 7.89 14.34 -4.76
CA LEU A 235 6.42 14.45 -4.89
C LEU A 235 5.91 15.89 -4.73
N ASP A 236 6.73 16.89 -4.94
CA ASP A 236 6.37 18.30 -4.70
C ASP A 236 5.12 18.75 -5.49
N GLU A 237 5.00 18.35 -6.74
CA GLU A 237 3.85 18.73 -7.58
C GLU A 237 2.60 17.95 -7.18
N GLU A 238 2.73 16.64 -6.92
CA GLU A 238 1.65 15.78 -6.46
C GLU A 238 1.09 16.26 -5.11
N ILE A 239 1.96 16.67 -4.18
CA ILE A 239 1.57 17.23 -2.89
C ILE A 239 0.80 18.55 -3.06
N LYS A 240 1.27 19.45 -3.92
CA LYS A 240 0.59 20.73 -4.21
C LYS A 240 -0.80 20.49 -4.79
N GLU A 241 -0.92 19.58 -5.77
CA GLU A 241 -2.20 19.29 -6.41
C GLU A 241 -3.16 18.57 -5.45
N MET A 242 -2.66 17.63 -4.66
CA MET A 242 -3.44 16.94 -3.62
C MET A 242 -3.97 17.89 -2.56
N LYS A 243 -3.19 18.90 -2.18
CA LYS A 243 -3.65 19.97 -1.26
C LYS A 243 -4.86 20.73 -1.86
N VAL A 244 -4.85 21.00 -3.15
CA VAL A 244 -6.00 21.67 -3.81
C VAL A 244 -7.24 20.77 -3.79
N VAL A 245 -7.07 19.44 -3.98
CA VAL A 245 -8.20 18.49 -3.86
C VAL A 245 -8.71 18.45 -2.43
N LEU A 246 -7.80 18.40 -1.45
CA LEU A 246 -8.10 18.36 -0.02
C LEU A 246 -8.90 19.58 0.44
N ASP A 247 -8.50 20.78 0.03
CA ASP A 247 -9.15 22.05 0.42
C ASP A 247 -10.62 22.14 -0.04
N GLN A 248 -11.07 21.25 -0.92
CA GLN A 248 -12.45 21.13 -1.39
C GLN A 248 -13.24 20.04 -0.67
N SER A 249 -12.59 19.23 0.15
CA SER A 249 -13.19 18.04 0.77
C SER A 249 -13.93 18.42 2.06
N TYR A 250 -15.04 17.71 2.31
CA TYR A 250 -15.83 17.88 3.52
C TYR A 250 -15.66 16.64 4.39
N PHE A 251 -15.09 16.81 5.60
CA PHE A 251 -14.65 15.70 6.45
C PHE A 251 -15.63 15.28 7.55
N VAL A 252 -16.82 15.85 7.59
CA VAL A 252 -17.84 15.39 8.56
C VAL A 252 -18.38 14.05 8.12
N THR A 253 -18.14 13.02 8.91
CA THR A 253 -18.59 11.65 8.65
C THR A 253 -18.97 10.96 9.94
N ASP A 254 -19.97 10.08 9.86
CA ASP A 254 -20.34 9.10 10.89
C ASP A 254 -19.91 7.67 10.51
N ASP A 255 -19.22 7.52 9.38
CA ASP A 255 -18.64 6.25 8.96
C ASP A 255 -17.47 5.88 9.87
N PRO A 256 -17.52 4.72 10.58
CA PRO A 256 -16.42 4.26 11.43
C PRO A 256 -15.07 4.13 10.72
N LEU A 257 -15.06 3.81 9.43
CA LEU A 257 -13.83 3.73 8.63
C LEU A 257 -13.26 5.11 8.30
N GLY A 258 -14.10 6.14 8.30
CA GLY A 258 -13.69 7.52 8.07
C GLY A 258 -13.21 8.26 9.32
N ILE A 259 -13.44 7.68 10.50
CA ILE A 259 -13.03 8.24 11.80
C ILE A 259 -11.65 7.72 12.23
N GLY A 260 -11.22 6.56 11.72
CA GLY A 260 -10.02 5.82 12.12
C GLY A 260 -8.67 6.34 11.63
#